data_694dc4508dcf02b76ed7a363ccca6f3b
#
_entry.id   694dc4508dcf02b76ed7a363ccca6f3b
#
_cell.length_a   1.000
_cell.length_b   1.000
_cell.length_c   1.000
_cell.angle_alpha   90.00
_cell.angle_beta   90.00
_cell.angle_gamma   90.00
#
_symmetry.space_group_name_H-M   'P 1'
#
loop_
_entity.id
_entity.type
_entity.pdbx_description
1 polymer ?
#
loop_
_entity_poly.entity_id
_entity_poly.type
_entity_poly.pdbx_seq_one_letter_code
_entity_poly.pdbx_strand_id
1 'polypeptide(L)'
;MSPLITAGKLINSFAILLQTVVYYVANIALAVAIALVLIRFLADRYNLNPFGRLVYYARRPTEKWFYEIKGSQFYRPIKQALGFEPIWVMLLLAFVILFFLLRGLVDYTTTLLGGVGATLNYFGVGDTLLGGRALLGTVLLGIIYFLMAMMTILVIHSWFGIFDRAGYWAGRRIYPILLSFDPTGRIGPLIFILAFLLLSLVGSAVQRAFFL
;
A
#
# COMPACT_ATOMS: atom_id res chain seq x y z
N MET A 1 12.95 -8.78 -35.64
CA MET A 1 12.85 -8.08 -34.32
C MET A 1 13.85 -8.71 -33.38
N SER A 2 14.67 -7.92 -32.64
CA SER A 2 15.59 -8.53 -31.69
C SER A 2 14.80 -9.21 -30.55
N PRO A 3 15.26 -10.34 -30.02
CA PRO A 3 14.56 -11.03 -28.93
C PRO A 3 14.40 -10.12 -27.68
N LEU A 4 15.31 -9.18 -27.47
CA LEU A 4 15.25 -8.21 -26.36
C LEU A 4 14.07 -7.25 -26.48
N ILE A 5 13.76 -6.75 -27.70
CA ILE A 5 12.59 -5.89 -27.94
C ILE A 5 11.28 -6.66 -27.65
N THR A 6 11.23 -7.92 -28.08
CA THR A 6 10.05 -8.76 -27.82
C THR A 6 9.87 -8.99 -26.33
N ALA A 7 10.94 -9.32 -25.61
CA ALA A 7 10.91 -9.48 -24.16
C ALA A 7 10.51 -8.20 -23.44
N GLY A 8 11.08 -7.04 -23.81
CA GLY A 8 10.72 -5.74 -23.23
C GLY A 8 9.25 -5.38 -23.42
N LYS A 9 8.71 -5.61 -24.61
CA LYS A 9 7.27 -5.40 -24.89
C LYS A 9 6.38 -6.33 -24.07
N LEU A 10 6.74 -7.61 -23.95
CA LEU A 10 6.00 -8.57 -23.13
C LEU A 10 5.96 -8.16 -21.66
N ILE A 11 7.10 -7.75 -21.10
CA ILE A 11 7.17 -7.29 -19.71
C ILE A 11 6.30 -6.04 -19.49
N ASN A 12 6.35 -5.07 -20.41
CA ASN A 12 5.51 -3.88 -20.30
C ASN A 12 4.02 -4.21 -20.40
N SER A 13 3.63 -5.10 -21.34
CA SER A 13 2.24 -5.55 -21.47
C SER A 13 1.78 -6.29 -20.21
N PHE A 14 2.63 -7.13 -19.64
CA PHE A 14 2.36 -7.83 -18.38
C PHE A 14 2.20 -6.85 -17.20
N ALA A 15 3.06 -5.83 -17.11
CA ALA A 15 2.96 -4.81 -16.06
C ALA A 15 1.62 -4.05 -16.14
N ILE A 16 1.21 -3.64 -17.34
CA ILE A 16 -0.08 -2.95 -17.58
C ILE A 16 -1.26 -3.88 -17.23
N LEU A 17 -1.22 -5.13 -17.66
CA LEU A 17 -2.25 -6.12 -17.35
C LEU A 17 -2.37 -6.33 -15.83
N LEU A 18 -1.24 -6.55 -15.16
CA LEU A 18 -1.18 -6.75 -13.71
C LEU A 18 -1.79 -5.54 -12.98
N GLN A 19 -1.38 -4.33 -13.34
CA GLN A 19 -1.91 -3.10 -12.76
C GLN A 19 -3.42 -2.99 -12.95
N THR A 20 -3.89 -3.21 -14.17
CA THR A 20 -5.31 -3.12 -14.52
C THR A 20 -6.14 -4.12 -13.72
N VAL A 21 -5.73 -5.40 -13.71
CA VAL A 21 -6.47 -6.48 -13.03
C VAL A 21 -6.50 -6.21 -11.52
N VAL A 22 -5.34 -5.90 -10.92
CA VAL A 22 -5.29 -5.66 -9.47
C VAL A 22 -6.10 -4.44 -9.07
N TYR A 23 -6.06 -3.35 -9.85
CA TYR A 23 -6.88 -2.17 -9.57
C TYR A 23 -8.38 -2.46 -9.66
N TYR A 24 -8.79 -3.26 -10.65
CA TYR A 24 -10.19 -3.66 -10.78
C TYR A 24 -10.66 -4.45 -9.57
N VAL A 25 -9.88 -5.47 -9.18
CA VAL A 25 -10.16 -6.30 -8.00
C VAL A 25 -10.14 -5.46 -6.71
N ALA A 26 -9.16 -4.58 -6.54
CA ALA A 26 -9.06 -3.72 -5.38
C ALA A 26 -10.24 -2.74 -5.27
N ASN A 27 -10.68 -2.15 -6.38
CA ASN A 27 -11.85 -1.26 -6.41
C ASN A 27 -13.13 -2.01 -6.02
N ILE A 28 -13.34 -3.23 -6.55
CA ILE A 28 -14.47 -4.07 -6.17
C ILE A 28 -14.41 -4.43 -4.67
N ALA A 29 -13.24 -4.83 -4.19
CA ALA A 29 -13.05 -5.17 -2.79
C ALA A 29 -13.33 -3.98 -1.87
N LEU A 30 -12.89 -2.78 -2.23
CA LEU A 30 -13.19 -1.55 -1.49
C LEU A 30 -14.70 -1.25 -1.48
N ALA A 31 -15.35 -1.36 -2.65
CA ALA A 31 -16.79 -1.13 -2.74
C ALA A 31 -17.58 -2.12 -1.86
N VAL A 32 -17.20 -3.40 -1.88
CA VAL A 32 -17.79 -4.44 -1.01
C VAL A 32 -17.53 -4.12 0.46
N ALA A 33 -16.31 -3.73 0.83
CA ALA A 33 -15.97 -3.37 2.21
C ALA A 33 -16.81 -2.18 2.71
N ILE A 34 -16.96 -1.13 1.89
CA ILE A 34 -17.80 0.03 2.20
C ILE A 34 -19.26 -0.40 2.36
N ALA A 35 -19.79 -1.22 1.45
CA ALA A 35 -21.15 -1.74 1.53
C ALA A 35 -21.40 -2.54 2.82
N LEU A 36 -20.45 -3.41 3.21
CA LEU A 36 -20.54 -4.18 4.46
C LEU A 36 -20.55 -3.28 5.69
N VAL A 37 -19.72 -2.25 5.71
CA VAL A 37 -19.68 -1.27 6.82
C VAL A 37 -21.00 -0.50 6.89
N LEU A 38 -21.54 -0.05 5.75
CA LEU A 38 -22.82 0.66 5.69
C LEU A 38 -23.99 -0.23 6.15
N ILE A 39 -24.06 -1.47 5.68
CA ILE A 39 -25.09 -2.43 6.11
C ILE A 39 -25.03 -2.63 7.62
N ARG A 40 -23.82 -2.82 8.17
CA ARG A 40 -23.63 -2.97 9.61
C ARG A 40 -24.01 -1.72 10.37
N PHE A 41 -23.62 -0.54 9.89
CA PHE A 41 -24.01 0.74 10.49
C PHE A 41 -25.55 0.90 10.55
N LEU A 42 -26.23 0.62 9.44
CA LEU A 42 -27.69 0.68 9.37
C LEU A 42 -28.34 -0.34 10.29
N ALA A 43 -27.82 -1.57 10.32
CA ALA A 43 -28.31 -2.62 11.20
C ALA A 43 -28.19 -2.25 12.68
N ASP A 44 -27.07 -1.66 13.08
CA ASP A 44 -26.87 -1.22 14.47
C ASP A 44 -27.68 0.05 14.78
N ARG A 45 -27.88 0.96 13.80
CA ARG A 45 -28.68 2.19 13.98
C ARG A 45 -30.17 1.93 14.14
N TYR A 46 -30.69 0.96 13.37
CA TYR A 46 -32.13 0.64 13.36
C TYR A 46 -32.48 -0.62 14.17
N ASN A 47 -31.54 -1.14 14.98
CA ASN A 47 -31.72 -2.33 15.80
C ASN A 47 -32.27 -3.52 15.00
N LEU A 48 -31.78 -3.70 13.76
CA LEU A 48 -32.21 -4.82 12.93
C LEU A 48 -31.82 -6.14 13.55
N ASN A 49 -32.66 -7.19 13.29
CA ASN A 49 -32.41 -8.53 13.83
C ASN A 49 -30.98 -9.01 13.52
N PRO A 50 -30.13 -9.22 14.55
CA PRO A 50 -28.74 -9.61 14.38
C PRO A 50 -28.57 -10.99 13.71
N PHE A 51 -29.61 -11.84 13.74
CA PHE A 51 -29.64 -13.17 13.12
C PHE A 51 -30.14 -13.14 11.68
N GLY A 52 -30.55 -11.99 11.16
CA GLY A 52 -30.87 -11.84 9.75
C GLY A 52 -29.64 -12.16 8.88
N ARG A 53 -29.80 -12.97 7.82
CA ARG A 53 -28.70 -13.42 6.97
C ARG A 53 -27.80 -12.27 6.51
N LEU A 54 -28.38 -11.18 6.06
CA LEU A 54 -27.66 -10.02 5.56
C LEU A 54 -26.81 -9.33 6.64
N VAL A 55 -27.38 -9.16 7.85
CA VAL A 55 -26.68 -8.59 9.00
C VAL A 55 -25.56 -9.51 9.48
N TYR A 56 -25.79 -10.80 9.52
CA TYR A 56 -24.79 -11.81 9.88
C TYR A 56 -23.59 -11.77 8.93
N TYR A 57 -23.82 -11.77 7.60
CA TYR A 57 -22.75 -11.71 6.61
C TYR A 57 -21.99 -10.38 6.63
N ALA A 58 -22.61 -9.29 7.02
CA ALA A 58 -21.92 -8.00 7.18
C ALA A 58 -21.11 -7.92 8.49
N ARG A 59 -21.61 -8.49 9.59
CA ARG A 59 -20.95 -8.46 10.89
C ARG A 59 -19.70 -9.35 10.93
N ARG A 60 -19.78 -10.58 10.46
CA ARG A 60 -18.70 -11.57 10.57
C ARG A 60 -17.34 -11.07 10.07
N PRO A 61 -17.18 -10.55 8.84
CA PRO A 61 -15.88 -10.07 8.36
C PRO A 61 -15.41 -8.78 9.01
N THR A 62 -16.35 -7.92 9.46
CA THR A 62 -16.02 -6.62 10.05
C THR A 62 -15.82 -6.68 11.57
N GLU A 63 -16.16 -7.78 12.23
CA GLU A 63 -16.17 -7.88 13.68
C GLU A 63 -14.77 -7.77 14.29
N LYS A 64 -13.80 -8.51 13.74
CA LYS A 64 -12.41 -8.47 14.17
C LYS A 64 -11.88 -7.03 14.14
N TRP A 65 -12.03 -6.35 13.03
CA TRP A 65 -11.56 -4.98 12.84
C TRP A 65 -12.27 -3.96 13.72
N PHE A 66 -13.55 -4.19 13.97
CA PHE A 66 -14.33 -3.39 14.90
C PHE A 66 -13.77 -3.46 16.33
N TYR A 67 -13.40 -4.64 16.81
CA TYR A 67 -12.78 -4.81 18.12
C TYR A 67 -11.36 -4.26 18.17
N GLU A 68 -10.57 -4.45 17.14
CA GLU A 68 -9.20 -3.92 17.07
C GLU A 68 -9.20 -2.38 17.09
N ILE A 69 -10.11 -1.73 16.34
CA ILE A 69 -10.24 -0.27 16.35
C ILE A 69 -10.68 0.22 17.73
N LYS A 70 -11.67 -0.42 18.37
CA LYS A 70 -12.11 -0.07 19.73
C LYS A 70 -11.00 -0.25 20.77
N GLY A 71 -10.16 -1.25 20.61
CA GLY A 71 -9.00 -1.51 21.47
C GLY A 71 -7.82 -0.58 21.21
N SER A 72 -7.81 0.17 20.09
CA SER A 72 -6.70 1.03 19.73
C SER A 72 -6.58 2.23 20.68
N GLN A 73 -5.35 2.65 20.94
CA GLN A 73 -5.05 3.83 21.77
C GLN A 73 -5.63 5.14 21.19
N PHE A 74 -5.93 5.18 19.88
CA PHE A 74 -6.49 6.35 19.21
C PHE A 74 -8.02 6.47 19.36
N TYR A 75 -8.71 5.38 19.65
CA TYR A 75 -10.18 5.38 19.70
C TYR A 75 -10.73 6.29 20.80
N ARG A 76 -10.19 6.19 22.04
CA ARG A 76 -10.67 6.96 23.18
C ARG A 76 -10.50 8.48 23.01
N PRO A 77 -9.29 8.98 22.63
CA PRO A 77 -9.10 10.41 22.37
C PRO A 77 -10.01 10.95 21.27
N ILE A 78 -10.17 10.21 20.17
CA ILE A 78 -11.03 10.61 19.05
C ILE A 78 -12.50 10.66 19.47
N LYS A 79 -12.97 9.66 20.22
CA LYS A 79 -14.33 9.65 20.77
C LYS A 79 -14.60 10.85 21.70
N GLN A 80 -13.64 11.19 22.56
CA GLN A 80 -13.74 12.35 23.45
C GLN A 80 -13.77 13.67 22.67
N ALA A 81 -12.92 13.79 21.62
CA ALA A 81 -12.85 15.00 20.81
C ALA A 81 -14.10 15.22 19.95
N LEU A 82 -14.69 14.15 19.41
CA LEU A 82 -15.86 14.23 18.52
C LEU A 82 -17.19 14.25 19.26
N GLY A 83 -17.26 13.79 20.51
CA GLY A 83 -18.50 13.71 21.29
C GLY A 83 -19.54 12.67 20.78
N PHE A 84 -19.19 11.87 19.77
CA PHE A 84 -20.02 10.78 19.24
C PHE A 84 -19.19 9.52 19.00
N GLU A 85 -19.86 8.41 18.65
CA GLU A 85 -19.20 7.11 18.41
C GLU A 85 -18.48 7.08 17.05
N PRO A 86 -17.14 7.26 17.00
CA PRO A 86 -16.40 7.44 15.74
C PRO A 86 -16.09 6.14 15.00
N ILE A 87 -16.47 4.98 15.56
CA ILE A 87 -16.05 3.64 15.08
C ILE A 87 -16.30 3.43 13.60
N TRP A 88 -17.44 3.92 13.08
CA TRP A 88 -17.83 3.75 11.69
C TRP A 88 -16.95 4.55 10.74
N VAL A 89 -16.63 5.79 11.11
CA VAL A 89 -15.74 6.67 10.36
C VAL A 89 -14.32 6.10 10.37
N MET A 90 -13.85 5.65 11.53
CA MET A 90 -12.52 5.04 11.67
C MET A 90 -12.41 3.75 10.85
N LEU A 91 -13.45 2.93 10.82
CA LEU A 91 -13.47 1.69 10.05
C LEU A 91 -13.44 1.97 8.53
N LEU A 92 -14.24 2.93 8.05
CA LEU A 92 -14.21 3.37 6.66
C LEU A 92 -12.85 3.93 6.28
N LEU A 93 -12.29 4.80 7.12
CA LEU A 93 -10.97 5.39 6.91
C LEU A 93 -9.88 4.31 6.85
N ALA A 94 -9.94 3.31 7.74
CA ALA A 94 -9.01 2.20 7.73
C ALA A 94 -9.05 1.41 6.42
N PHE A 95 -10.24 1.12 5.88
CA PHE A 95 -10.36 0.44 4.58
C PHE A 95 -9.83 1.29 3.42
N VAL A 96 -10.11 2.59 3.43
CA VAL A 96 -9.58 3.52 2.42
C VAL A 96 -8.04 3.59 2.48
N ILE A 97 -7.48 3.72 3.68
CA ILE A 97 -6.02 3.72 3.87
C ILE A 97 -5.41 2.40 3.37
N LEU A 98 -5.98 1.26 3.79
CA LEU A 98 -5.51 -0.06 3.35
C LEU A 98 -5.55 -0.19 1.82
N PHE A 99 -6.62 0.28 1.19
CA PHE A 99 -6.75 0.29 -0.26
C PHE A 99 -5.61 1.06 -0.94
N PHE A 100 -5.32 2.29 -0.48
CA PHE A 100 -4.23 3.10 -1.04
C PHE A 100 -2.85 2.50 -0.79
N LEU A 101 -2.63 1.89 0.38
CA LEU A 101 -1.38 1.20 0.69
C LEU A 101 -1.16 -0.02 -0.22
N LEU A 102 -2.18 -0.84 -0.42
CA LEU A 102 -2.11 -2.00 -1.32
C LEU A 102 -1.91 -1.57 -2.77
N ARG A 103 -2.62 -0.52 -3.20
CA ARG A 103 -2.45 0.06 -4.53
C ARG A 103 -1.01 0.55 -4.74
N GLY A 104 -0.43 1.24 -3.75
CA GLY A 104 0.96 1.70 -3.81
C GLY A 104 1.96 0.56 -4.00
N LEU A 105 1.76 -0.59 -3.34
CA LEU A 105 2.62 -1.77 -3.54
C LEU A 105 2.58 -2.28 -4.99
N VAL A 106 1.41 -2.24 -5.62
CA VAL A 106 1.27 -2.63 -7.03
C VAL A 106 1.94 -1.62 -7.94
N ASP A 107 1.78 -0.32 -7.67
CA ASP A 107 2.42 0.74 -8.46
C ASP A 107 3.95 0.64 -8.41
N TYR A 108 4.54 0.35 -7.26
CA TYR A 108 5.99 0.13 -7.15
C TYR A 108 6.44 -1.04 -8.01
N THR A 109 5.72 -2.17 -7.95
CA THR A 109 6.05 -3.37 -8.72
C THR A 109 5.92 -3.13 -10.22
N THR A 110 4.83 -2.50 -10.66
CA THR A 110 4.59 -2.27 -12.09
C THR A 110 5.53 -1.22 -12.68
N THR A 111 5.90 -0.21 -11.91
CA THR A 111 6.91 0.79 -12.32
C THR A 111 8.29 0.15 -12.51
N LEU A 112 8.69 -0.77 -11.61
CA LEU A 112 9.93 -1.51 -11.77
C LEU A 112 9.91 -2.43 -13.00
N LEU A 113 8.82 -3.15 -13.22
CA LEU A 113 8.66 -3.97 -14.42
C LEU A 113 8.73 -3.10 -15.70
N GLY A 114 8.10 -1.93 -15.69
CA GLY A 114 8.18 -0.96 -16.78
C GLY A 114 9.62 -0.50 -17.05
N GLY A 115 10.39 -0.21 -16.00
CA GLY A 115 11.82 0.13 -16.09
C GLY A 115 12.67 -0.97 -16.70
N VAL A 116 12.45 -2.22 -16.29
CA VAL A 116 13.09 -3.39 -16.90
C VAL A 116 12.72 -3.52 -18.38
N GLY A 117 11.45 -3.38 -18.71
CA GLY A 117 10.97 -3.41 -20.10
C GLY A 117 11.58 -2.33 -20.98
N ALA A 118 11.69 -1.10 -20.47
CA ALA A 118 12.36 0.02 -21.16
C ALA A 118 13.85 -0.27 -21.40
N THR A 119 14.55 -0.76 -20.39
CA THR A 119 15.97 -1.15 -20.47
C THR A 119 16.20 -2.17 -21.60
N LEU A 120 15.39 -3.24 -21.63
CA LEU A 120 15.49 -4.27 -22.66
C LEU A 120 15.19 -3.73 -24.06
N ASN A 121 14.21 -2.82 -24.19
CA ASN A 121 13.89 -2.20 -25.46
C ASN A 121 15.05 -1.37 -26.00
N TYR A 122 15.70 -0.52 -25.18
CA TYR A 122 16.84 0.30 -25.61
C TYR A 122 18.05 -0.57 -26.03
N PHE A 123 18.40 -1.57 -25.26
CA PHE A 123 19.45 -2.53 -25.65
C PHE A 123 19.08 -3.30 -26.92
N GLY A 124 17.81 -3.65 -27.08
CA GLY A 124 17.33 -4.35 -28.27
C GLY A 124 17.41 -3.55 -29.56
N VAL A 125 17.32 -2.22 -29.47
CA VAL A 125 17.53 -1.29 -30.61
C VAL A 125 19.02 -1.01 -30.85
N GLY A 126 19.92 -1.41 -29.93
CA GLY A 126 21.36 -1.17 -30.02
C GLY A 126 21.80 0.16 -29.37
N ASP A 127 20.90 0.88 -28.72
CA ASP A 127 21.24 2.09 -27.98
C ASP A 127 21.76 1.74 -26.57
N THR A 128 23.06 1.49 -26.50
CA THR A 128 23.73 1.10 -25.25
C THR A 128 23.74 2.21 -24.21
N LEU A 129 23.76 3.47 -24.63
CA LEU A 129 23.80 4.61 -23.72
C LEU A 129 22.45 4.81 -23.01
N LEU A 130 21.36 4.84 -23.78
CA LEU A 130 20.02 4.90 -23.22
C LEU A 130 19.66 3.64 -22.45
N GLY A 131 20.08 2.47 -22.92
CA GLY A 131 19.93 1.21 -22.20
C GLY A 131 20.64 1.19 -20.85
N GLY A 132 21.89 1.68 -20.81
CA GLY A 132 22.66 1.81 -19.57
C GLY A 132 22.03 2.82 -18.59
N ARG A 133 21.58 3.98 -19.10
CA ARG A 133 20.85 4.98 -18.30
C ARG A 133 19.55 4.41 -17.71
N ALA A 134 18.73 3.73 -18.52
CA ALA A 134 17.49 3.11 -18.07
C ALA A 134 17.75 1.99 -17.04
N LEU A 135 18.81 1.19 -17.22
CA LEU A 135 19.22 0.17 -16.25
C LEU A 135 19.57 0.79 -14.91
N LEU A 136 20.41 1.83 -14.90
CA LEU A 136 20.80 2.52 -13.68
C LEU A 136 19.57 3.11 -12.96
N GLY A 137 18.69 3.77 -13.71
CA GLY A 137 17.43 4.30 -13.19
C GLY A 137 16.55 3.20 -12.57
N THR A 138 16.43 2.05 -13.24
CA THR A 138 15.66 0.91 -12.75
C THR A 138 16.25 0.35 -11.45
N VAL A 139 17.56 0.22 -11.34
CA VAL A 139 18.24 -0.25 -10.12
C VAL A 139 18.02 0.74 -8.96
N LEU A 140 18.19 2.04 -9.20
CA LEU A 140 17.95 3.07 -8.18
C LEU A 140 16.50 3.08 -7.71
N LEU A 141 15.53 3.03 -8.65
CA LEU A 141 14.11 2.91 -8.30
C LEU A 141 13.82 1.62 -7.55
N GLY A 142 14.49 0.52 -7.91
CA GLY A 142 14.37 -0.77 -7.21
C GLY A 142 14.70 -0.65 -5.72
N ILE A 143 15.79 0.02 -5.40
CA ILE A 143 16.20 0.24 -4.00
C ILE A 143 15.17 1.11 -3.27
N ILE A 144 14.77 2.23 -3.89
CA ILE A 144 13.82 3.18 -3.28
C ILE A 144 12.46 2.50 -3.04
N TYR A 145 11.90 1.85 -4.06
CA TYR A 145 10.60 1.21 -3.95
C TYR A 145 10.61 -0.03 -3.05
N PHE A 146 11.72 -0.74 -2.97
CA PHE A 146 11.88 -1.81 -1.99
C PHE A 146 11.80 -1.28 -0.55
N LEU A 147 12.46 -0.17 -0.25
CA LEU A 147 12.36 0.48 1.07
C LEU A 147 10.93 0.97 1.34
N MET A 148 10.30 1.63 0.35
CA MET A 148 8.91 2.09 0.48
C MET A 148 7.94 0.92 0.66
N ALA A 149 8.13 -0.19 -0.05
CA ALA A 149 7.32 -1.40 0.11
C ALA A 149 7.48 -2.02 1.50
N MET A 150 8.70 -2.09 2.02
CA MET A 150 8.95 -2.55 3.40
C MET A 150 8.24 -1.67 4.43
N MET A 151 8.31 -0.34 4.27
CA MET A 151 7.61 0.61 5.14
C MET A 151 6.09 0.43 5.03
N THR A 152 5.56 0.29 3.82
CA THR A 152 4.13 0.05 3.58
C THR A 152 3.66 -1.25 4.24
N ILE A 153 4.40 -2.35 4.07
CA ILE A 153 4.09 -3.64 4.71
C ILE A 153 4.11 -3.52 6.23
N LEU A 154 5.06 -2.76 6.79
CA LEU A 154 5.16 -2.53 8.22
C LEU A 154 3.93 -1.80 8.76
N VAL A 155 3.44 -0.77 8.05
CA VAL A 155 2.20 -0.06 8.42
C VAL A 155 0.99 -0.99 8.34
N ILE A 156 0.87 -1.75 7.24
CA ILE A 156 -0.23 -2.70 7.06
C ILE A 156 -0.21 -3.75 8.19
N HIS A 157 0.96 -4.29 8.52
CA HIS A 157 1.10 -5.25 9.62
C HIS A 157 0.73 -4.63 10.97
N SER A 158 1.27 -3.45 11.29
CA SER A 158 1.06 -2.82 12.60
C SER A 158 -0.38 -2.36 12.83
N TRP A 159 -1.09 -1.95 11.78
CA TRP A 159 -2.44 -1.39 11.90
C TRP A 159 -3.54 -2.41 11.64
N PHE A 160 -3.29 -3.38 10.77
CA PHE A 160 -4.32 -4.30 10.29
C PHE A 160 -4.08 -5.77 10.67
N GLY A 161 -2.90 -6.08 11.23
CA GLY A 161 -2.53 -7.45 11.58
C GLY A 161 -2.49 -8.38 10.35
N ILE A 162 -2.10 -7.84 9.18
CA ILE A 162 -1.99 -8.58 7.93
C ILE A 162 -0.50 -8.71 7.56
N PHE A 163 -0.13 -9.78 6.85
CA PHE A 163 1.25 -10.05 6.43
C PHE A 163 2.23 -10.24 7.59
N ASP A 164 1.86 -10.97 8.64
CA ASP A 164 2.66 -11.14 9.86
C ASP A 164 4.14 -11.45 9.59
N ARG A 165 4.44 -12.48 8.78
CA ARG A 165 5.83 -12.85 8.47
C ARG A 165 6.60 -11.73 7.78
N ALA A 166 5.99 -11.08 6.79
CA ALA A 166 6.60 -9.97 6.06
C ALA A 166 6.74 -8.72 6.93
N GLY A 167 5.75 -8.43 7.77
CA GLY A 167 5.78 -7.33 8.73
C GLY A 167 6.87 -7.47 9.76
N TYR A 168 7.04 -8.64 10.38
CA TYR A 168 8.15 -8.93 11.29
C TYR A 168 9.51 -8.82 10.60
N TRP A 169 9.63 -9.34 9.37
CA TRP A 169 10.86 -9.27 8.61
C TRP A 169 11.22 -7.81 8.24
N ALA A 170 10.25 -7.01 7.80
CA ALA A 170 10.44 -5.60 7.51
C ALA A 170 10.79 -4.80 8.77
N GLY A 171 10.08 -5.07 9.88
CA GLY A 171 10.31 -4.43 11.18
C GLY A 171 11.74 -4.60 11.68
N ARG A 172 12.28 -5.81 11.65
CA ARG A 172 13.66 -6.08 12.05
C ARG A 172 14.71 -5.25 11.31
N ARG A 173 14.41 -4.78 10.11
CA ARG A 173 15.33 -4.00 9.28
C ARG A 173 15.09 -2.52 9.34
N ILE A 174 13.83 -2.10 9.43
CA ILE A 174 13.45 -0.68 9.44
C ILE A 174 13.53 -0.07 10.84
N TYR A 175 13.11 -0.79 11.89
CA TYR A 175 13.13 -0.26 13.25
C TYR A 175 14.51 0.19 13.74
N PRO A 176 15.63 -0.55 13.52
CA PRO A 176 16.94 -0.06 13.94
C PRO A 176 17.32 1.26 13.27
N ILE A 177 16.93 1.45 12.00
CA ILE A 177 17.17 2.69 11.27
C ILE A 177 16.33 3.83 11.88
N LEU A 178 15.05 3.60 12.11
CA LEU A 178 14.15 4.60 12.71
C LEU A 178 14.57 4.96 14.13
N LEU A 179 14.95 3.99 14.96
CA LEU A 179 15.43 4.21 16.31
C LEU A 179 16.73 5.02 16.37
N SER A 180 17.55 4.97 15.33
CA SER A 180 18.74 5.83 15.23
C SER A 180 18.38 7.32 15.14
N PHE A 181 17.22 7.66 14.61
CA PHE A 181 16.70 9.03 14.50
C PHE A 181 15.80 9.42 15.67
N ASP A 182 15.17 8.46 16.33
CA ASP A 182 14.30 8.68 17.50
C ASP A 182 14.47 7.59 18.55
N PRO A 183 15.53 7.68 19.38
CA PRO A 183 15.76 6.71 20.46
C PRO A 183 14.61 6.64 21.47
N THR A 184 13.81 7.70 21.57
CA THR A 184 12.70 7.78 22.53
C THR A 184 11.40 7.18 21.99
N GLY A 185 11.28 6.95 20.69
CA GLY A 185 10.09 6.45 20.01
C GLY A 185 8.88 7.42 20.01
N ARG A 186 9.06 8.66 20.51
CA ARG A 186 7.96 9.63 20.64
C ARG A 186 7.55 10.24 19.30
N ILE A 187 8.52 10.49 18.44
CA ILE A 187 8.30 11.10 17.12
C ILE A 187 8.41 10.08 15.97
N GLY A 188 8.53 8.78 16.30
CA GLY A 188 8.67 7.69 15.33
C GLY A 188 7.66 7.72 14.20
N PRO A 189 6.34 7.93 14.43
CA PRO A 189 5.36 8.06 13.37
C PRO A 189 5.62 9.23 12.43
N LEU A 190 6.09 10.37 12.95
CA LEU A 190 6.42 11.55 12.15
C LEU A 190 7.66 11.28 11.29
N ILE A 191 8.71 10.70 11.86
CA ILE A 191 9.93 10.32 11.13
C ILE A 191 9.58 9.34 10.01
N PHE A 192 8.70 8.39 10.29
CA PHE A 192 8.23 7.42 9.30
C PHE A 192 7.56 8.12 8.10
N ILE A 193 6.64 9.04 8.37
CA ILE A 193 5.95 9.82 7.33
C ILE A 193 6.95 10.66 6.53
N LEU A 194 7.87 11.36 7.21
CA LEU A 194 8.90 12.16 6.56
C LEU A 194 9.83 11.32 5.69
N ALA A 195 10.28 10.17 6.18
CA ALA A 195 11.12 9.24 5.41
C ALA A 195 10.39 8.74 4.17
N PHE A 196 9.10 8.39 4.30
CA PHE A 196 8.28 7.95 3.17
C PHE A 196 8.10 9.05 2.12
N LEU A 197 7.83 10.29 2.54
CA LEU A 197 7.72 11.44 1.65
C LEU A 197 9.04 11.73 0.95
N LEU A 198 10.16 11.69 1.67
CA LEU A 198 11.49 11.90 1.11
C LEU A 198 11.84 10.84 0.06
N LEU A 199 11.59 9.56 0.36
CA LEU A 199 11.79 8.47 -0.60
C LEU A 199 10.90 8.65 -1.84
N SER A 200 9.66 9.09 -1.68
CA SER A 200 8.74 9.39 -2.78
C SER A 200 9.27 10.51 -3.68
N LEU A 201 9.78 11.61 -3.09
CA LEU A 201 10.38 12.72 -3.83
C LEU A 201 11.63 12.29 -4.58
N VAL A 202 12.53 11.53 -3.93
CA VAL A 202 13.75 11.01 -4.57
C VAL A 202 13.39 10.03 -5.69
N GLY A 203 12.41 9.14 -5.49
CA GLY A 203 11.92 8.24 -6.52
C GLY A 203 11.37 8.99 -7.75
N SER A 204 10.58 10.03 -7.53
CA SER A 204 10.07 10.89 -8.60
C SER A 204 11.18 11.61 -9.35
N ALA A 205 12.22 12.10 -8.64
CA ALA A 205 13.38 12.75 -9.26
C ALA A 205 14.18 11.75 -10.11
N VAL A 206 14.43 10.54 -9.61
CA VAL A 206 15.10 9.46 -10.37
C VAL A 206 14.30 9.11 -11.61
N GLN A 207 12.97 8.95 -11.47
CA GLN A 207 12.12 8.64 -12.62
C GLN A 207 12.21 9.70 -13.71
N ARG A 208 12.17 11.00 -13.35
CA ARG A 208 12.34 12.10 -14.30
C ARG A 208 13.74 12.13 -14.91
N ALA A 209 14.78 11.92 -14.12
CA ALA A 209 16.16 11.99 -14.58
C ALA A 209 16.55 10.87 -15.55
N PHE A 210 15.97 9.68 -15.43
CA PHE A 210 16.42 8.49 -16.16
C PHE A 210 15.45 7.99 -17.22
N PHE A 211 14.15 8.36 -17.16
CA PHE A 211 13.11 7.84 -18.07
C PHE A 211 12.33 8.93 -18.82
N LEU A 212 12.46 10.19 -18.45
CA LEU A 212 11.92 11.35 -19.15
C LEU A 212 13.05 12.22 -19.70
#